data_257f6bb3ddc2e609fe76f1aa44da2123
#
_entry.id   257f6bb3ddc2e609fe76f1aa44da2123
#
_cell.length_a   1.000
_cell.length_b   1.000
_cell.length_c   1.000
_cell.angle_alpha   90.00
_cell.angle_beta   90.00
_cell.angle_gamma   90.00
#
_symmetry.space_group_name_H-M   'P 1'
#
loop_
_entity.id
_entity.type
_entity.pdbx_description
1 polymer ?
#
loop_
_entity_poly.entity_id
_entity_poly.type
_entity_poly.pdbx_seq_one_letter_code
_entity_poly.pdbx_strand_id
1 'polypeptide(L)'
;MITIRNVSFHIGTRPILDNISLDIPEGGITALIGPNGAGKSTLLSFMARLQPLAHGNISYAGKDIKTTPTAELARTLSILTQENSIMSRITVRDLLMFGRYPYHQGRPSENDKTIVEEALAEFHLQDFADRYLTELSGGQRQRAMIAMVFCQRTDYVLLDEPLNNLDMYHARSLMQILRRLTDEHKRTTVVVLHDINQAAAYADYVVAMKNGQVAMQGKPNDIFTAENIKTLFDMDVNVLDYEGKKLVIHHI
;
A
#
# COMPACT_ATOMS: atom_id res chain seq x y z
N MET A 1 -8.57 2.60 -12.51
CA MET A 1 -9.05 1.27 -12.05
C MET A 1 -7.93 0.24 -12.25
N ILE A 2 -7.72 -0.65 -11.27
CA ILE A 2 -6.81 -1.81 -11.40
C ILE A 2 -7.68 -3.04 -11.62
N THR A 3 -7.38 -3.80 -12.68
CA THR A 3 -8.13 -5.00 -13.04
C THR A 3 -7.23 -6.22 -12.92
N ILE A 4 -7.66 -7.22 -12.17
CA ILE A 4 -6.95 -8.48 -11.93
C ILE A 4 -7.84 -9.62 -12.43
N ARG A 5 -7.31 -10.54 -13.27
CA ARG A 5 -8.07 -11.65 -13.86
C ARG A 5 -7.29 -12.96 -13.78
N ASN A 6 -7.88 -13.94 -13.12
CA ASN A 6 -7.42 -15.33 -13.07
C ASN A 6 -5.96 -15.49 -12.63
N VAL A 7 -5.50 -14.65 -11.68
CA VAL A 7 -4.14 -14.70 -11.17
C VAL A 7 -4.00 -15.88 -10.23
N SER A 8 -3.08 -16.79 -10.56
CA SER A 8 -2.76 -17.95 -9.72
C SER A 8 -1.25 -18.07 -9.56
N PHE A 9 -0.82 -18.49 -8.35
CA PHE A 9 0.59 -18.70 -8.05
C PHE A 9 0.76 -19.83 -7.02
N HIS A 10 1.72 -20.72 -7.27
CA HIS A 10 2.03 -21.85 -6.43
C HIS A 10 3.51 -21.84 -6.06
N ILE A 11 3.81 -22.30 -4.86
CA ILE A 11 5.16 -22.66 -4.43
C ILE A 11 5.18 -24.18 -4.22
N GLY A 12 5.85 -24.90 -5.14
CA GLY A 12 5.72 -26.35 -5.22
C GLY A 12 4.26 -26.74 -5.48
N THR A 13 3.68 -27.57 -4.61
CA THR A 13 2.26 -27.97 -4.69
C THR A 13 1.31 -27.07 -3.91
N ARG A 14 1.83 -26.11 -3.14
CA ARG A 14 1.01 -25.25 -2.28
C ARG A 14 0.51 -24.03 -3.07
N PRO A 15 -0.81 -23.84 -3.19
CA PRO A 15 -1.36 -22.61 -3.75
C PRO A 15 -1.13 -21.44 -2.77
N ILE A 16 -0.57 -20.36 -3.28
CA ILE A 16 -0.42 -19.07 -2.56
C ILE A 16 -1.48 -18.10 -3.02
N LEU A 17 -1.74 -18.06 -4.34
CA LEU A 17 -2.86 -17.38 -4.93
C LEU A 17 -3.62 -18.37 -5.81
N ASP A 18 -4.94 -18.40 -5.69
CA ASP A 18 -5.80 -19.33 -6.39
C ASP A 18 -6.92 -18.57 -7.10
N ASN A 19 -6.77 -18.41 -8.41
CA ASN A 19 -7.75 -17.83 -9.33
C ASN A 19 -8.28 -16.45 -8.90
N ILE A 20 -7.38 -15.56 -8.48
CA ILE A 20 -7.74 -14.20 -8.05
C ILE A 20 -8.29 -13.40 -9.23
N SER A 21 -9.54 -12.94 -9.09
CA SER A 21 -10.18 -12.03 -10.04
C SER A 21 -10.92 -10.94 -9.27
N LEU A 22 -10.51 -9.69 -9.46
CA LEU A 22 -11.15 -8.53 -8.80
C LEU A 22 -10.88 -7.24 -9.57
N ASP A 23 -11.68 -6.22 -9.28
CA ASP A 23 -11.51 -4.86 -9.74
C ASP A 23 -11.33 -3.94 -8.53
N ILE A 24 -10.23 -3.19 -8.50
CA ILE A 24 -9.98 -2.14 -7.51
C ILE A 24 -10.44 -0.82 -8.10
N PRO A 25 -11.38 -0.12 -7.45
CA PRO A 25 -11.89 1.17 -7.92
C PRO A 25 -10.76 2.19 -8.11
N GLU A 26 -10.97 3.13 -9.01
CA GLU A 26 -10.08 4.25 -9.21
C GLU A 26 -10.32 5.33 -8.14
N GLY A 27 -9.23 5.89 -7.63
CA GLY A 27 -9.26 6.86 -6.55
C GLY A 27 -9.49 6.25 -5.17
N GLY A 28 -9.08 6.97 -4.14
CA GLY A 28 -9.28 6.56 -2.75
C GLY A 28 -8.32 5.47 -2.25
N ILE A 29 -8.58 5.01 -1.03
CA ILE A 29 -7.79 3.97 -0.36
C ILE A 29 -8.53 2.63 -0.43
N THR A 30 -7.89 1.62 -1.02
CA THR A 30 -8.31 0.22 -0.94
C THR A 30 -7.47 -0.51 0.10
N ALA A 31 -8.10 -1.03 1.15
CA ALA A 31 -7.44 -1.87 2.14
C ALA A 31 -7.45 -3.34 1.70
N LEU A 32 -6.28 -3.96 1.67
CA LEU A 32 -6.12 -5.39 1.47
C LEU A 32 -5.92 -6.04 2.84
N ILE A 33 -6.90 -6.81 3.31
CA ILE A 33 -6.92 -7.41 4.65
C ILE A 33 -7.02 -8.94 4.60
N GLY A 34 -6.77 -9.59 5.74
CA GLY A 34 -6.91 -11.04 5.90
C GLY A 34 -5.81 -11.62 6.79
N PRO A 35 -5.93 -12.89 7.19
CA PRO A 35 -4.96 -13.54 8.05
C PRO A 35 -3.56 -13.61 7.42
N ASN A 36 -2.56 -13.89 8.27
CA ASN A 36 -1.20 -14.10 7.80
C ASN A 36 -1.16 -15.32 6.88
N GLY A 37 -0.40 -15.22 5.79
CA GLY A 37 -0.34 -16.26 4.77
C GLY A 37 -1.52 -16.30 3.79
N ALA A 38 -2.47 -15.33 3.84
CA ALA A 38 -3.59 -15.26 2.90
C ALA A 38 -3.19 -14.87 1.45
N GLY A 39 -1.92 -14.50 1.21
CA GLY A 39 -1.41 -14.15 -0.12
C GLY A 39 -1.38 -12.63 -0.43
N LYS A 40 -1.68 -11.77 0.55
CA LYS A 40 -1.76 -10.29 0.36
C LYS A 40 -0.49 -9.68 -0.24
N SER A 41 0.66 -9.86 0.41
CA SER A 41 1.95 -9.32 -0.08
C SER A 41 2.38 -9.96 -1.41
N THR A 42 2.04 -11.24 -1.61
CA THR A 42 2.28 -11.92 -2.88
C THR A 42 1.45 -11.29 -4.00
N LEU A 43 0.15 -11.04 -3.78
CA LEU A 43 -0.69 -10.35 -4.74
C LEU A 43 -0.14 -8.95 -5.06
N LEU A 44 0.23 -8.19 -4.02
CA LEU A 44 0.82 -6.85 -4.19
C LEU A 44 2.12 -6.89 -5.00
N SER A 45 2.97 -7.90 -4.78
CA SER A 45 4.22 -8.11 -5.55
C SER A 45 3.95 -8.36 -7.03
N PHE A 46 2.91 -9.14 -7.38
CA PHE A 46 2.49 -9.33 -8.77
C PHE A 46 1.89 -8.05 -9.36
N MET A 47 1.09 -7.31 -8.59
CA MET A 47 0.55 -6.02 -9.02
C MET A 47 1.66 -5.03 -9.36
N ALA A 48 2.77 -5.05 -8.62
CA ALA A 48 3.95 -4.20 -8.88
C ALA A 48 4.90 -4.76 -9.94
N ARG A 49 4.62 -5.94 -10.52
CA ARG A 49 5.52 -6.66 -11.43
C ARG A 49 6.92 -6.92 -10.82
N LEU A 50 7.00 -7.11 -9.49
CA LEU A 50 8.23 -7.54 -8.82
C LEU A 50 8.52 -9.02 -9.04
N GLN A 51 7.50 -9.78 -9.42
CA GLN A 51 7.60 -11.18 -9.81
C GLN A 51 6.96 -11.40 -11.18
N PRO A 52 7.48 -12.34 -11.99
CA PRO A 52 6.90 -12.66 -13.29
C PRO A 52 5.55 -13.35 -13.12
N LEU A 53 4.51 -12.77 -13.71
CA LEU A 53 3.15 -13.30 -13.68
C LEU A 53 2.98 -14.40 -14.76
N ALA A 54 3.02 -15.68 -14.34
CA ALA A 54 2.87 -16.82 -15.24
C ALA A 54 1.41 -17.02 -15.69
N HIS A 55 0.45 -16.90 -14.78
CA HIS A 55 -0.97 -17.13 -15.04
C HIS A 55 -1.79 -15.91 -14.67
N GLY A 56 -2.81 -15.62 -15.50
CA GLY A 56 -3.68 -14.48 -15.31
C GLY A 56 -3.17 -13.19 -15.93
N ASN A 57 -3.86 -12.10 -15.65
CA ASN A 57 -3.56 -10.77 -16.16
C ASN A 57 -3.81 -9.72 -15.07
N ILE A 58 -2.99 -8.68 -15.07
CA ILE A 58 -3.16 -7.48 -14.25
C ILE A 58 -2.99 -6.26 -15.15
N SER A 59 -3.91 -5.30 -15.05
CA SER A 59 -3.83 -4.07 -15.82
C SER A 59 -4.17 -2.83 -14.98
N TYR A 60 -3.55 -1.71 -15.34
CA TYR A 60 -3.76 -0.37 -14.79
C TYR A 60 -4.36 0.53 -15.85
N ALA A 61 -5.58 1.04 -15.63
CA ALA A 61 -6.31 1.82 -16.64
C ALA A 61 -6.33 1.16 -18.03
N GLY A 62 -6.50 -0.17 -18.08
CA GLY A 62 -6.51 -0.96 -19.30
C GLY A 62 -5.15 -1.34 -19.89
N LYS A 63 -4.03 -0.83 -19.32
CA LYS A 63 -2.67 -1.20 -19.74
C LYS A 63 -2.20 -2.44 -19.00
N ASP A 64 -1.88 -3.51 -19.75
CA ASP A 64 -1.37 -4.77 -19.21
C ASP A 64 0.06 -4.59 -18.66
N ILE A 65 0.29 -4.99 -17.40
CA ILE A 65 1.63 -4.88 -16.78
C ILE A 65 2.69 -5.74 -17.47
N LYS A 66 2.32 -6.83 -18.15
CA LYS A 66 3.26 -7.71 -18.84
C LYS A 66 3.89 -7.05 -20.06
N THR A 67 3.10 -6.26 -20.79
CA THR A 67 3.51 -5.64 -22.06
C THR A 67 3.92 -4.18 -21.92
N THR A 68 3.52 -3.51 -20.82
CA THR A 68 3.86 -2.11 -20.55
C THR A 68 5.39 -1.98 -20.34
N PRO A 69 6.08 -1.05 -21.03
CA PRO A 69 7.51 -0.80 -20.81
C PRO A 69 7.80 -0.43 -19.35
N THR A 70 8.94 -0.90 -18.81
CA THR A 70 9.31 -0.69 -17.41
C THR A 70 9.36 0.79 -17.02
N ALA A 71 9.89 1.65 -17.90
CA ALA A 71 9.95 3.09 -17.64
C ALA A 71 8.56 3.75 -17.56
N GLU A 72 7.59 3.26 -18.34
CA GLU A 72 6.20 3.72 -18.30
C GLU A 72 5.51 3.20 -17.03
N LEU A 73 5.69 1.92 -16.71
CA LEU A 73 5.11 1.33 -15.50
C LEU A 73 5.62 2.04 -14.24
N ALA A 74 6.93 2.38 -14.19
CA ALA A 74 7.51 3.13 -13.08
C ALA A 74 7.01 4.58 -12.95
N ARG A 75 6.32 5.11 -13.97
CA ARG A 75 5.61 6.40 -13.88
C ARG A 75 4.11 6.24 -13.64
N THR A 76 3.62 5.01 -13.72
CA THR A 76 2.20 4.66 -13.50
C THR A 76 1.96 4.26 -12.05
N LEU A 77 2.83 3.42 -11.49
CA LEU A 77 2.70 2.91 -10.13
C LEU A 77 3.99 3.04 -9.34
N SER A 78 3.85 3.17 -8.04
CA SER A 78 4.93 3.11 -7.06
C SER A 78 4.59 2.08 -5.97
N ILE A 79 5.61 1.48 -5.36
CA ILE A 79 5.43 0.46 -4.33
C ILE A 79 6.40 0.65 -3.18
N LEU A 80 5.88 0.43 -1.95
CA LEU A 80 6.67 0.15 -0.76
C LEU A 80 6.50 -1.33 -0.41
N THR A 81 7.59 -2.08 -0.40
CA THR A 81 7.61 -3.49 0.03
C THR A 81 7.85 -3.61 1.54
N GLN A 82 7.46 -4.74 2.12
CA GLN A 82 7.61 -4.99 3.56
C GLN A 82 9.09 -5.00 4.00
N GLU A 83 9.99 -5.58 3.21
CA GLU A 83 11.42 -5.60 3.50
C GLU A 83 12.13 -4.42 2.83
N ASN A 84 12.52 -3.43 3.63
CA ASN A 84 13.26 -2.24 3.20
C ASN A 84 14.56 -2.09 4.00
N SER A 85 15.50 -3.03 3.83
CA SER A 85 16.81 -2.96 4.49
C SER A 85 17.79 -2.08 3.69
N ILE A 86 17.52 -0.78 3.65
CA ILE A 86 18.51 0.18 3.13
C ILE A 86 19.53 0.44 4.24
N MET A 87 20.68 -0.23 4.17
CA MET A 87 21.79 -0.07 5.11
C MET A 87 22.84 0.96 4.63
N SER A 88 22.53 1.78 3.62
CA SER A 88 23.46 2.74 3.06
C SER A 88 23.45 4.08 3.81
N ARG A 89 24.59 4.79 3.82
CA ARG A 89 24.68 6.19 4.29
C ARG A 89 24.04 7.12 3.23
N ILE A 90 22.70 7.07 3.18
CA ILE A 90 21.89 7.95 2.33
C ILE A 90 21.12 8.90 3.22
N THR A 91 21.04 10.18 2.83
CA THR A 91 20.20 11.16 3.53
C THR A 91 18.74 10.97 3.18
N VAL A 92 17.84 11.55 4.01
CA VAL A 92 16.40 11.54 3.71
C VAL A 92 16.12 12.23 2.38
N ARG A 93 16.76 13.36 2.11
CA ARG A 93 16.64 14.12 0.85
C ARG A 93 17.04 13.27 -0.36
N ASP A 94 18.17 12.58 -0.28
CA ASP A 94 18.64 11.70 -1.35
C ASP A 94 17.72 10.51 -1.56
N LEU A 95 17.20 9.94 -0.47
CA LEU A 95 16.19 8.88 -0.55
C LEU A 95 14.95 9.34 -1.34
N LEU A 96 14.40 10.52 -1.01
CA LEU A 96 13.24 11.05 -1.72
C LEU A 96 13.58 11.32 -3.19
N MET A 97 14.79 11.79 -3.48
CA MET A 97 15.26 11.99 -4.84
C MET A 97 15.33 10.68 -5.63
N PHE A 98 15.60 9.52 -5.01
CA PHE A 98 15.48 8.22 -5.67
C PHE A 98 14.04 7.94 -6.13
N GLY A 99 13.03 8.37 -5.40
CA GLY A 99 11.63 8.28 -5.84
C GLY A 99 11.40 9.01 -7.18
N ARG A 100 12.23 10.01 -7.52
CA ARG A 100 12.17 10.75 -8.77
C ARG A 100 12.98 10.11 -9.91
N TYR A 101 13.75 9.05 -9.63
CA TYR A 101 14.62 8.42 -10.62
C TYR A 101 13.94 8.05 -11.96
N PRO A 102 12.68 7.55 -12.01
CA PRO A 102 12.00 7.26 -13.28
C PRO A 102 11.84 8.46 -14.22
N TYR A 103 11.97 9.68 -13.70
CA TYR A 103 11.85 10.92 -14.47
C TYR A 103 13.20 11.51 -14.87
N HIS A 104 14.14 11.60 -13.94
CA HIS A 104 15.41 12.31 -14.16
C HIS A 104 16.57 11.39 -14.57
N GLN A 105 16.49 10.06 -14.35
CA GLN A 105 17.49 9.07 -14.76
C GLN A 105 18.94 9.46 -14.39
N GLY A 106 19.13 10.01 -13.18
CA GLY A 106 20.45 10.43 -12.69
C GLY A 106 20.78 11.91 -12.91
N ARG A 107 19.92 12.70 -13.56
CA ARG A 107 20.10 14.15 -13.78
C ARG A 107 18.92 14.95 -13.23
N PRO A 108 18.83 15.16 -11.91
CA PRO A 108 17.71 15.85 -11.28
C PRO A 108 17.51 17.27 -11.84
N SER A 109 16.27 17.59 -12.21
CA SER A 109 15.85 18.93 -12.59
C SER A 109 15.48 19.77 -11.36
N GLU A 110 15.31 21.08 -11.54
CA GLU A 110 14.77 21.96 -10.47
C GLU A 110 13.37 21.55 -10.06
N ASN A 111 12.55 21.06 -10.98
CA ASN A 111 11.22 20.52 -10.66
C ASN A 111 11.31 19.27 -9.75
N ASP A 112 12.30 18.39 -9.96
CA ASP A 112 12.48 17.22 -9.08
C ASP A 112 12.89 17.64 -7.67
N LYS A 113 13.73 18.68 -7.54
CA LYS A 113 14.11 19.25 -6.25
C LYS A 113 12.88 19.85 -5.53
N THR A 114 12.06 20.62 -6.24
CA THR A 114 10.82 21.20 -5.69
C THR A 114 9.89 20.09 -5.17
N ILE A 115 9.70 19.03 -5.94
CA ILE A 115 8.86 17.88 -5.53
C ILE A 115 9.41 17.20 -4.26
N VAL A 116 10.72 17.10 -4.13
CA VAL A 116 11.36 16.55 -2.92
C VAL A 116 11.10 17.45 -1.71
N GLU A 117 11.25 18.77 -1.85
CA GLU A 117 10.96 19.71 -0.76
C GLU A 117 9.48 19.67 -0.33
N GLU A 118 8.56 19.60 -1.29
CA GLU A 118 7.13 19.43 -1.01
C GLU A 118 6.87 18.12 -0.26
N ALA A 119 7.45 17.00 -0.70
CA ALA A 119 7.29 15.72 0.00
C ALA A 119 7.90 15.73 1.41
N LEU A 120 9.06 16.39 1.60
CA LEU A 120 9.63 16.59 2.94
C LEU A 120 8.64 17.35 3.84
N ALA A 121 7.98 18.38 3.33
CA ALA A 121 6.98 19.15 4.09
C ALA A 121 5.71 18.31 4.38
N GLU A 122 5.16 17.63 3.39
CA GLU A 122 3.95 16.81 3.50
C GLU A 122 4.08 15.70 4.54
N PHE A 123 5.27 15.12 4.65
CA PHE A 123 5.59 14.04 5.60
C PHE A 123 6.26 14.53 6.89
N HIS A 124 6.38 15.85 7.11
CA HIS A 124 7.02 16.45 8.30
C HIS A 124 8.46 15.94 8.52
N LEU A 125 9.26 15.98 7.47
CA LEU A 125 10.64 15.47 7.43
C LEU A 125 11.69 16.57 7.21
N GLN A 126 11.30 17.87 7.16
CA GLN A 126 12.22 18.97 6.86
C GLN A 126 13.42 19.00 7.80
N ASP A 127 13.19 18.83 9.11
CA ASP A 127 14.26 18.85 10.13
C ASP A 127 15.20 17.63 10.06
N PHE A 128 14.84 16.64 9.26
CA PHE A 128 15.58 15.40 9.07
C PHE A 128 16.16 15.26 7.66
N ALA A 129 15.90 16.24 6.77
CA ALA A 129 16.22 16.15 5.34
C ALA A 129 17.67 15.73 5.06
N ASP A 130 18.62 16.28 5.79
CA ASP A 130 20.05 16.07 5.59
C ASP A 130 20.64 15.04 6.58
N ARG A 131 19.81 14.38 7.41
CA ARG A 131 20.23 13.26 8.27
C ARG A 131 20.29 11.96 7.48
N TYR A 132 21.20 11.09 7.88
CA TYR A 132 21.24 9.73 7.33
C TYR A 132 20.07 8.89 7.85
N LEU A 133 19.58 7.96 7.05
CA LEU A 133 18.48 7.05 7.45
C LEU A 133 18.82 6.23 8.71
N THR A 134 20.10 5.97 8.95
CA THR A 134 20.58 5.26 10.14
C THR A 134 20.49 6.07 11.42
N GLU A 135 20.32 7.38 11.33
CA GLU A 135 20.18 8.31 12.47
C GLU A 135 18.72 8.54 12.86
N LEU A 136 17.78 8.00 12.08
CA LEU A 136 16.34 8.15 12.30
C LEU A 136 15.81 7.07 13.24
N SER A 137 14.78 7.43 14.02
CA SER A 137 13.94 6.43 14.68
C SER A 137 13.24 5.53 13.66
N GLY A 138 12.76 4.35 14.09
CA GLY A 138 12.03 3.44 13.21
C GLY A 138 10.82 4.11 12.52
N GLY A 139 10.04 4.90 13.27
CA GLY A 139 8.89 5.62 12.74
C GLY A 139 9.25 6.75 11.76
N GLN A 140 10.33 7.50 12.04
CA GLN A 140 10.84 8.52 11.12
C GLN A 140 11.35 7.88 9.83
N ARG A 141 12.09 6.78 9.94
CA ARG A 141 12.59 6.02 8.80
C ARG A 141 11.45 5.47 7.95
N GLN A 142 10.42 4.86 8.56
CA GLN A 142 9.24 4.36 7.85
C GLN A 142 8.52 5.49 7.11
N ARG A 143 8.37 6.64 7.75
CA ARG A 143 7.78 7.84 7.14
C ARG A 143 8.60 8.32 5.94
N ALA A 144 9.94 8.33 6.02
CA ALA A 144 10.80 8.69 4.91
C ALA A 144 10.69 7.72 3.72
N MET A 145 10.58 6.41 3.99
CA MET A 145 10.38 5.41 2.95
C MET A 145 9.05 5.60 2.19
N ILE A 146 7.97 5.92 2.93
CA ILE A 146 6.68 6.19 2.32
C ILE A 146 6.71 7.53 1.55
N ALA A 147 7.37 8.55 2.09
CA ALA A 147 7.56 9.83 1.40
C ALA A 147 8.29 9.64 0.05
N MET A 148 9.30 8.78 -0.01
CA MET A 148 9.98 8.42 -1.28
C MET A 148 8.99 7.87 -2.31
N VAL A 149 8.10 6.95 -1.89
CA VAL A 149 7.08 6.36 -2.78
C VAL A 149 6.10 7.42 -3.28
N PHE A 150 5.65 8.33 -2.41
CA PHE A 150 4.75 9.42 -2.77
C PHE A 150 5.43 10.49 -3.63
N CYS A 151 6.73 10.74 -3.41
CA CYS A 151 7.56 11.65 -4.20
C CYS A 151 7.63 11.23 -5.68
N GLN A 152 7.44 9.95 -6.00
CA GLN A 152 7.37 9.44 -7.37
C GLN A 152 6.18 10.01 -8.17
N ARG A 153 5.12 10.51 -7.51
CA ARG A 153 3.92 11.13 -8.12
C ARG A 153 3.24 10.27 -9.17
N THR A 154 3.03 9.00 -8.84
CA THR A 154 2.29 8.04 -9.66
C THR A 154 0.80 8.09 -9.35
N ASP A 155 -0.03 7.64 -10.31
CA ASP A 155 -1.50 7.54 -10.13
C ASP A 155 -1.88 6.40 -9.17
N TYR A 156 -1.04 5.34 -9.11
CA TYR A 156 -1.26 4.17 -8.28
C TYR A 156 -0.13 4.02 -7.27
N VAL A 157 -0.50 3.86 -6.00
CA VAL A 157 0.44 3.68 -4.88
C VAL A 157 0.12 2.36 -4.18
N LEU A 158 1.11 1.49 -4.07
CA LEU A 158 1.00 0.20 -3.42
C LEU A 158 1.84 0.18 -2.14
N LEU A 159 1.24 -0.13 -1.00
CA LEU A 159 1.93 -0.11 0.29
C LEU A 159 1.75 -1.46 1.00
N ASP A 160 2.85 -2.18 1.19
CA ASP A 160 2.84 -3.45 1.92
C ASP A 160 3.17 -3.22 3.39
N GLU A 161 2.14 -3.32 4.25
CA GLU A 161 2.25 -3.18 5.71
C GLU A 161 2.98 -1.91 6.18
N PRO A 162 2.56 -0.72 5.70
CA PRO A 162 3.29 0.53 5.96
C PRO A 162 3.28 0.97 7.44
N LEU A 163 2.40 0.37 8.27
CA LEU A 163 2.23 0.71 9.69
C LEU A 163 3.03 -0.20 10.62
N ASN A 164 3.73 -1.20 10.09
CA ASN A 164 4.51 -2.12 10.92
C ASN A 164 5.58 -1.38 11.73
N ASN A 165 5.74 -1.80 12.99
CA ASN A 165 6.69 -1.23 13.96
C ASN A 165 6.43 0.24 14.32
N LEU A 166 5.24 0.78 14.04
CA LEU A 166 4.79 2.08 14.50
C LEU A 166 3.91 1.94 15.74
N ASP A 167 4.07 2.84 16.70
CA ASP A 167 3.09 3.00 17.76
C ASP A 167 1.77 3.58 17.24
N MET A 168 0.74 3.56 18.08
CA MET A 168 -0.59 4.03 17.71
C MET A 168 -0.63 5.48 17.23
N TYR A 169 0.17 6.36 17.84
CA TYR A 169 0.23 7.77 17.47
C TYR A 169 0.81 7.94 16.06
N HIS A 170 1.96 7.32 15.81
CA HIS A 170 2.64 7.39 14.52
C HIS A 170 1.86 6.69 13.41
N ALA A 171 1.23 5.53 13.69
CA ALA A 171 0.36 4.83 12.75
C ALA A 171 -0.85 5.68 12.34
N ARG A 172 -1.54 6.29 13.32
CA ARG A 172 -2.67 7.20 13.06
C ARG A 172 -2.23 8.42 12.24
N SER A 173 -1.15 9.09 12.65
CA SER A 173 -0.62 10.26 11.96
C SER A 173 -0.27 9.94 10.49
N LEU A 174 0.36 8.79 10.26
CA LEU A 174 0.70 8.34 8.92
C LEU A 174 -0.54 8.06 8.07
N MET A 175 -1.54 7.35 8.60
CA MET A 175 -2.80 7.12 7.88
C MET A 175 -3.54 8.41 7.54
N GLN A 176 -3.50 9.42 8.39
CA GLN A 176 -4.06 10.74 8.09
C GLN A 176 -3.33 11.41 6.93
N ILE A 177 -1.99 11.35 6.88
CA ILE A 177 -1.20 11.86 5.76
C ILE A 177 -1.55 11.10 4.47
N LEU A 178 -1.57 9.76 4.52
CA LEU A 178 -1.91 8.93 3.36
C LEU A 178 -3.32 9.25 2.83
N ARG A 179 -4.30 9.39 3.73
CA ARG A 179 -5.69 9.75 3.36
C ARG A 179 -5.72 11.09 2.64
N ARG A 180 -5.14 12.12 3.28
CA ARG A 180 -5.08 13.48 2.71
C ARG A 180 -4.43 13.49 1.32
N LEU A 181 -3.21 12.92 1.18
CA LEU A 181 -2.48 12.92 -0.08
C LEU A 181 -3.15 12.08 -1.18
N THR A 182 -3.84 11.00 -0.79
CA THR A 182 -4.65 10.20 -1.73
C THR A 182 -5.79 11.04 -2.28
N ASP A 183 -6.50 11.79 -1.43
CA ASP A 183 -7.65 12.63 -1.82
C ASP A 183 -7.21 13.83 -2.64
N GLU A 184 -6.24 14.61 -2.14
CA GLU A 184 -5.75 15.83 -2.79
C GLU A 184 -5.22 15.58 -4.20
N HIS A 185 -4.50 14.46 -4.38
CA HIS A 185 -3.91 14.10 -5.67
C HIS A 185 -4.77 13.09 -6.47
N LYS A 186 -5.96 12.71 -5.99
CA LYS A 186 -6.89 11.76 -6.63
C LYS A 186 -6.21 10.43 -6.98
N ARG A 187 -5.31 9.95 -6.13
CA ARG A 187 -4.56 8.71 -6.35
C ARG A 187 -5.40 7.48 -5.98
N THR A 188 -5.03 6.35 -6.54
CA THR A 188 -5.52 5.03 -6.11
C THR A 188 -4.45 4.41 -5.22
N THR A 189 -4.71 4.34 -3.92
CA THR A 189 -3.77 3.78 -2.93
C THR A 189 -4.27 2.41 -2.49
N VAL A 190 -3.47 1.36 -2.70
CA VAL A 190 -3.74 0.00 -2.19
C VAL A 190 -2.80 -0.23 -1.01
N VAL A 191 -3.36 -0.53 0.15
CA VAL A 191 -2.59 -0.71 1.39
C VAL A 191 -2.91 -2.03 2.06
N VAL A 192 -1.89 -2.83 2.35
CA VAL A 192 -2.03 -4.02 3.20
C VAL A 192 -2.07 -3.57 4.65
N LEU A 193 -3.15 -3.90 5.35
CA LEU A 193 -3.36 -3.56 6.75
C LEU A 193 -3.65 -4.81 7.58
N HIS A 194 -3.04 -4.87 8.78
CA HIS A 194 -3.35 -5.91 9.78
C HIS A 194 -4.43 -5.46 10.77
N ASP A 195 -4.45 -4.16 11.10
CA ASP A 195 -5.46 -3.60 11.99
C ASP A 195 -6.75 -3.31 11.22
N ILE A 196 -7.78 -4.08 11.56
CA ILE A 196 -9.12 -3.98 10.96
C ILE A 196 -9.73 -2.60 11.21
N ASN A 197 -9.50 -2.01 12.38
CA ASN A 197 -10.03 -0.70 12.73
C ASN A 197 -9.38 0.42 11.91
N GLN A 198 -8.10 0.29 11.56
CA GLN A 198 -7.45 1.21 10.61
C GLN A 198 -8.08 1.08 9.22
N ALA A 199 -8.35 -0.16 8.75
CA ALA A 199 -9.02 -0.37 7.48
C ALA A 199 -10.46 0.21 7.49
N ALA A 200 -11.23 -0.02 8.56
CA ALA A 200 -12.58 0.52 8.71
C ALA A 200 -12.61 2.06 8.78
N ALA A 201 -11.57 2.68 9.37
CA ALA A 201 -11.50 4.12 9.56
C ALA A 201 -11.11 4.89 8.28
N TYR A 202 -10.20 4.32 7.46
CA TYR A 202 -9.54 5.07 6.39
C TYR A 202 -9.80 4.56 4.98
N ALA A 203 -10.26 3.30 4.78
CA ALA A 203 -10.49 2.77 3.45
C ALA A 203 -11.85 3.20 2.86
N ASP A 204 -11.89 3.37 1.55
CA ASP A 204 -13.11 3.54 0.75
C ASP A 204 -13.59 2.19 0.21
N TYR A 205 -12.66 1.25 0.04
CA TYR A 205 -12.92 -0.09 -0.45
C TYR A 205 -12.05 -1.11 0.29
N VAL A 206 -12.56 -2.31 0.48
CA VAL A 206 -11.87 -3.39 1.19
C VAL A 206 -11.85 -4.62 0.30
N VAL A 207 -10.70 -5.26 0.21
CA VAL A 207 -10.52 -6.59 -0.37
C VAL A 207 -10.02 -7.51 0.74
N ALA A 208 -10.83 -8.48 1.13
CA ALA A 208 -10.51 -9.46 2.17
C ALA A 208 -10.08 -10.78 1.53
N MET A 209 -8.88 -11.23 1.88
CA MET A 209 -8.29 -12.46 1.38
C MET A 209 -8.21 -13.54 2.46
N LYS A 210 -8.52 -14.78 2.10
CA LYS A 210 -8.33 -15.97 2.95
C LYS A 210 -7.87 -17.15 2.07
N ASN A 211 -6.85 -17.86 2.50
CA ASN A 211 -6.36 -19.08 1.82
C ASN A 211 -6.02 -18.89 0.33
N GLY A 212 -5.43 -17.74 -0.02
CA GLY A 212 -5.05 -17.44 -1.41
C GLY A 212 -6.19 -17.01 -2.33
N GLN A 213 -7.40 -16.79 -1.81
CA GLN A 213 -8.57 -16.38 -2.56
C GLN A 213 -9.13 -15.05 -2.04
N VAL A 214 -9.91 -14.35 -2.87
CA VAL A 214 -10.74 -13.21 -2.42
C VAL A 214 -11.99 -13.79 -1.75
N ALA A 215 -12.05 -13.66 -0.42
CA ALA A 215 -13.19 -14.13 0.34
C ALA A 215 -14.38 -13.17 0.22
N MET A 216 -14.12 -11.86 0.25
CA MET A 216 -15.13 -10.81 0.08
C MET A 216 -14.47 -9.50 -0.34
N GLN A 217 -15.27 -8.61 -0.93
CA GLN A 217 -14.85 -7.27 -1.32
C GLN A 217 -16.02 -6.30 -1.33
N GLY A 218 -15.80 -5.05 -1.00
CA GLY A 218 -16.86 -4.04 -0.96
C GLY A 218 -16.50 -2.82 -0.14
N LYS A 219 -17.51 -2.03 0.22
CA LYS A 219 -17.32 -0.89 1.13
C LYS A 219 -17.05 -1.37 2.56
N PRO A 220 -16.29 -0.60 3.37
CA PRO A 220 -16.00 -0.99 4.76
C PRO A 220 -17.24 -1.37 5.58
N ASN A 221 -18.33 -0.62 5.46
CA ASN A 221 -19.56 -0.87 6.22
C ASN A 221 -20.21 -2.22 5.87
N ASP A 222 -20.03 -2.70 4.66
CA ASP A 222 -20.58 -3.98 4.19
C ASP A 222 -19.68 -5.16 4.59
N ILE A 223 -18.36 -4.91 4.67
CA ILE A 223 -17.36 -5.94 4.99
C ILE A 223 -17.19 -6.14 6.50
N PHE A 224 -17.16 -5.06 7.29
CA PHE A 224 -16.90 -5.15 8.73
C PHE A 224 -18.15 -5.44 9.52
N THR A 225 -18.64 -6.69 9.42
CA THR A 225 -19.71 -7.28 10.25
C THR A 225 -19.13 -8.39 11.12
N ALA A 226 -19.80 -8.73 12.25
CA ALA A 226 -19.34 -9.79 13.14
C ALA A 226 -19.23 -11.15 12.40
N GLU A 227 -20.19 -11.46 11.51
CA GLU A 227 -20.23 -12.67 10.71
C GLU A 227 -19.05 -12.75 9.72
N ASN A 228 -18.78 -11.66 8.99
CA ASN A 228 -17.68 -11.60 8.03
C ASN A 228 -16.32 -11.70 8.73
N ILE A 229 -16.15 -11.03 9.88
CA ILE A 229 -14.91 -11.10 10.65
C ILE A 229 -14.70 -12.52 11.20
N LYS A 230 -15.75 -13.16 11.70
CA LYS A 230 -15.68 -14.57 12.12
C LYS A 230 -15.27 -15.48 10.95
N THR A 231 -15.86 -15.30 9.78
CA THR A 231 -15.54 -16.05 8.58
C THR A 231 -14.09 -15.83 8.14
N LEU A 232 -13.59 -14.58 8.22
CA LEU A 232 -12.26 -14.21 7.75
C LEU A 232 -11.14 -14.64 8.70
N PHE A 233 -11.31 -14.40 10.00
CA PHE A 233 -10.27 -14.56 11.03
C PHE A 233 -10.51 -15.70 12.00
N ASP A 234 -11.63 -16.44 11.86
CA ASP A 234 -12.02 -17.55 12.75
C ASP A 234 -12.17 -17.12 14.23
N MET A 235 -12.62 -15.86 14.46
CA MET A 235 -12.80 -15.32 15.80
C MET A 235 -14.13 -14.57 15.95
N ASP A 236 -14.76 -14.68 17.11
CA ASP A 236 -15.95 -13.93 17.47
C ASP A 236 -15.56 -12.51 17.88
N VAL A 237 -16.33 -11.53 17.44
CA VAL A 237 -16.11 -10.10 17.72
C VAL A 237 -17.44 -9.38 17.89
N ASN A 238 -17.41 -8.25 18.60
CA ASN A 238 -18.50 -7.28 18.55
C ASN A 238 -18.17 -6.17 17.56
N VAL A 239 -19.14 -5.77 16.75
CA VAL A 239 -19.00 -4.66 15.81
C VAL A 239 -20.00 -3.58 16.18
N LEU A 240 -19.50 -2.38 16.41
CA LEU A 240 -20.30 -1.20 16.75
C LEU A 240 -20.27 -0.21 15.60
N ASP A 241 -21.36 0.52 15.44
CA ASP A 241 -21.39 1.72 14.59
C ASP A 241 -21.00 2.93 15.44
N TYR A 242 -19.93 3.59 15.06
CA TYR A 242 -19.45 4.80 15.71
C TYR A 242 -19.16 5.89 14.68
N GLU A 243 -19.91 7.00 14.73
CA GLU A 243 -19.79 8.13 13.80
C GLU A 243 -19.82 7.73 12.31
N GLY A 244 -20.69 6.77 11.96
CA GLY A 244 -20.86 6.28 10.60
C GLY A 244 -19.77 5.31 10.10
N LYS A 245 -18.86 4.89 10.98
CA LYS A 245 -17.81 3.89 10.73
C LYS A 245 -18.00 2.68 11.63
N LYS A 246 -17.47 1.54 11.17
CA LYS A 246 -17.45 0.31 11.97
C LYS A 246 -16.27 0.31 12.93
N LEU A 247 -16.51 -0.04 14.18
CA LEU A 247 -15.50 -0.30 15.19
C LEU A 247 -15.58 -1.77 15.61
N VAL A 248 -14.52 -2.52 15.38
CA VAL A 248 -14.44 -3.95 15.70
C VAL A 248 -13.76 -4.13 17.06
N ILE A 249 -14.49 -4.71 18.01
CA ILE A 249 -14.01 -5.02 19.36
C ILE A 249 -13.71 -6.52 19.43
N HIS A 250 -12.43 -6.85 19.57
CA HIS A 250 -11.95 -8.24 19.52
C HIS A 250 -11.22 -8.70 20.79
N HIS A 251 -11.26 -7.90 21.86
CA HIS A 251 -10.62 -8.19 23.16
C HIS A 251 -11.62 -8.53 24.25
N ILE A 252 -12.70 -9.23 23.95
CA ILE A 252 -13.73 -9.68 24.90
C ILE A 252 -13.91 -11.18 24.83
#